data_fe130b35e3fc02e4f1f1520149b7a17c
#
_entry.id   fe130b35e3fc02e4f1f1520149b7a17c
#
_cell.length_a   1.000
_cell.length_b   1.000
_cell.length_c   1.000
_cell.angle_alpha   90.00
_cell.angle_beta   90.00
_cell.angle_gamma   90.00
#
_symmetry.space_group_name_H-M   'P 1'
#
loop_
_entity.id
_entity.type
_entity.pdbx_description
1 polymer ?
#
loop_
_entity_poly.entity_id
_entity_poly.type
_entity_poly.pdbx_seq_one_letter_code
_entity_poly.pdbx_strand_id
1 'polypeptide(L)'
;MSAFALAPDARIYIAGHNGLVGSSIWRHLADRGFTNLHGWRSAELDLTDRDVTMDALATLRPDVVIDAAARVGGILANDSRPVDFLNDNLRIQTNLFEAAHATDVDRLLFLGSSCIYPKLAPQPI
;
A
#
# COMPACT_ATOMS: atom_id res chain seq x y z
N MET A 1 10.74 22.73 13.30
CA MET A 1 9.92 21.68 12.65
C MET A 1 10.67 20.35 12.75
N SER A 2 9.96 19.29 13.11
CA SER A 2 10.53 17.94 13.08
C SER A 2 10.90 17.60 11.62
N ALA A 3 12.09 17.04 11.39
CA ALA A 3 12.54 16.55 10.06
C ALA A 3 11.58 15.49 9.44
N PHE A 4 10.60 15.03 10.21
CA PHE A 4 9.62 14.01 9.81
C PHE A 4 8.20 14.58 9.58
N ALA A 5 7.98 15.88 9.78
CA ALA A 5 6.67 16.47 9.55
C ALA A 5 6.38 16.55 8.03
N LEU A 6 5.23 16.02 7.62
CA LEU A 6 4.72 16.16 6.26
C LEU A 6 4.00 17.51 6.12
N ALA A 7 4.16 18.16 4.99
CA ALA A 7 3.37 19.35 4.66
C ALA A 7 1.90 18.94 4.45
N PRO A 8 0.92 19.79 4.80
CA PRO A 8 -0.51 19.47 4.64
C PRO A 8 -0.93 19.20 3.19
N ASP A 9 -0.21 19.75 2.23
CA ASP A 9 -0.40 19.57 0.79
C ASP A 9 0.49 18.48 0.18
N ALA A 10 1.24 17.73 0.99
CA ALA A 10 2.02 16.61 0.53
C ALA A 10 1.16 15.63 -0.26
N ARG A 11 1.66 15.19 -1.40
CA ARG A 11 0.96 14.25 -2.29
C ARG A 11 1.10 12.85 -1.75
N ILE A 12 0.01 12.29 -1.23
CA ILE A 12 0.00 10.98 -0.58
C ILE A 12 -0.82 10.02 -1.43
N TYR A 13 -0.18 8.98 -1.92
CA TYR A 13 -0.86 7.87 -2.57
C TYR A 13 -1.13 6.74 -1.58
N ILE A 14 -2.40 6.32 -1.47
CA ILE A 14 -2.83 5.23 -0.60
C ILE A 14 -3.28 4.08 -1.49
N ALA A 15 -2.40 3.10 -1.69
CA ALA A 15 -2.75 1.86 -2.37
C ALA A 15 -3.73 1.07 -1.50
N GLY A 16 -4.85 0.61 -2.08
CA GLY A 16 -5.91 -0.07 -1.32
C GLY A 16 -6.79 0.87 -0.50
N HIS A 17 -6.95 2.13 -0.91
CA HIS A 17 -7.73 3.16 -0.21
C HIS A 17 -9.20 2.79 0.05
N ASN A 18 -9.78 1.85 -0.72
CA ASN A 18 -11.15 1.36 -0.54
C ASN A 18 -11.27 0.19 0.45
N GLY A 19 -10.14 -0.41 0.86
CA GLY A 19 -10.13 -1.50 1.82
C GLY A 19 -10.41 -1.05 3.25
N LEU A 20 -10.54 -2.00 4.17
CA LEU A 20 -10.80 -1.72 5.58
C LEU A 20 -9.75 -0.77 6.17
N VAL A 21 -8.48 -1.10 6.03
CA VAL A 21 -7.38 -0.30 6.58
C VAL A 21 -7.14 0.95 5.75
N GLY A 22 -7.07 0.84 4.42
CA GLY A 22 -6.82 1.98 3.53
C GLY A 22 -7.86 3.08 3.65
N SER A 23 -9.15 2.74 3.78
CA SER A 23 -10.22 3.74 3.97
C SER A 23 -10.15 4.43 5.35
N SER A 24 -9.71 3.72 6.37
CA SER A 24 -9.48 4.28 7.70
C SER A 24 -8.30 5.26 7.70
N ILE A 25 -7.21 4.90 7.03
CA ILE A 25 -6.05 5.79 6.85
C ILE A 25 -6.47 7.06 6.09
N TRP A 26 -7.23 6.91 5.00
CA TRP A 26 -7.73 8.06 4.23
C TRP A 26 -8.49 9.06 5.10
N ARG A 27 -9.50 8.56 5.83
CA ARG A 27 -10.29 9.42 6.73
C ARG A 27 -9.42 10.10 7.79
N HIS A 28 -8.53 9.35 8.43
CA HIS A 28 -7.65 9.89 9.45
C HIS A 28 -6.74 11.01 8.91
N LEU A 29 -6.15 10.83 7.74
CA LEU A 29 -5.32 11.85 7.11
C LEU A 29 -6.14 13.08 6.72
N ALA A 30 -7.33 12.90 6.14
CA ALA A 30 -8.23 14.00 5.81
C ALA A 30 -8.64 14.81 7.05
N ASP A 31 -8.99 14.14 8.15
CA ASP A 31 -9.33 14.77 9.43
C ASP A 31 -8.14 15.53 10.05
N ARG A 32 -6.91 15.14 9.71
CA ARG A 32 -5.67 15.80 10.09
C ARG A 32 -5.29 16.97 9.18
N GLY A 33 -6.09 17.27 8.16
CA GLY A 33 -5.90 18.41 7.26
C GLY A 33 -5.02 18.14 6.05
N PHE A 34 -4.71 16.86 5.75
CA PHE A 34 -4.07 16.50 4.48
C PHE A 34 -5.08 16.57 3.35
N THR A 35 -4.80 17.40 2.34
CA THR A 35 -5.74 17.74 1.27
C THR A 35 -5.42 17.07 -0.07
N ASN A 36 -4.21 16.51 -0.21
CA ASN A 36 -3.71 15.98 -1.47
C ASN A 36 -3.57 14.44 -1.42
N LEU A 37 -4.71 13.78 -1.16
CA LEU A 37 -4.80 12.33 -1.05
C LEU A 37 -5.22 11.72 -2.38
N HIS A 38 -4.56 10.64 -2.78
CA HIS A 38 -4.80 9.91 -4.02
C HIS A 38 -4.99 8.42 -3.78
N GLY A 39 -5.87 7.82 -4.57
CA GLY A 39 -6.10 6.39 -4.58
C GLY A 39 -6.84 5.98 -5.86
N TRP A 40 -6.56 4.79 -6.35
CA TRP A 40 -7.26 4.18 -7.46
C TRP A 40 -7.90 2.86 -7.04
N ARG A 41 -9.03 2.57 -7.61
CA ARG A 41 -9.65 1.25 -7.47
C ARG A 41 -8.88 0.23 -8.31
N SER A 42 -8.98 -1.03 -7.96
CA SER A 42 -8.32 -2.11 -8.73
C SER A 42 -8.77 -2.19 -10.19
N ALA A 43 -9.97 -1.73 -10.51
CA ALA A 43 -10.45 -1.61 -11.88
C ALA A 43 -9.83 -0.44 -12.66
N GLU A 44 -9.28 0.55 -11.97
CA GLU A 44 -8.64 1.73 -12.57
C GLU A 44 -7.12 1.55 -12.65
N LEU A 45 -6.53 0.88 -11.66
CA LEU A 45 -5.10 0.59 -11.57
C LEU A 45 -4.88 -0.82 -11.02
N ASP A 46 -4.44 -1.73 -11.89
CA ASP A 46 -4.05 -3.08 -11.50
C ASP A 46 -2.60 -3.09 -11.00
N LEU A 47 -2.41 -3.13 -9.70
CA LEU A 47 -1.09 -3.15 -9.07
C LEU A 47 -0.30 -4.44 -9.29
N THR A 48 -0.93 -5.50 -9.82
CA THR A 48 -0.21 -6.71 -10.24
C THR A 48 0.49 -6.53 -11.57
N ASP A 49 0.13 -5.50 -12.33
CA ASP A 49 0.80 -5.10 -13.57
C ASP A 49 1.91 -4.08 -13.24
N ARG A 50 3.15 -4.49 -13.57
CA ARG A 50 4.35 -3.70 -13.28
C ARG A 50 4.38 -2.37 -14.03
N ASP A 51 4.11 -2.41 -15.34
CA ASP A 51 4.29 -1.24 -16.20
C ASP A 51 3.21 -0.19 -15.91
N VAL A 52 1.97 -0.63 -15.71
CA VAL A 52 0.86 0.25 -15.34
C VAL A 52 1.10 0.89 -13.96
N THR A 53 1.65 0.14 -13.00
CA THR A 53 2.01 0.67 -11.69
C THR A 53 3.13 1.71 -11.78
N MET A 54 4.15 1.43 -12.59
CA MET A 54 5.27 2.35 -12.84
C MET A 54 4.78 3.66 -13.46
N ASP A 55 3.97 3.58 -14.51
CA ASP A 55 3.42 4.76 -15.21
C ASP A 55 2.53 5.61 -14.28
N ALA A 56 1.74 4.96 -13.43
CA ALA A 56 0.87 5.65 -12.48
C ALA A 56 1.69 6.47 -11.46
N LEU A 57 2.72 5.88 -10.86
CA LEU A 57 3.58 6.60 -9.91
C LEU A 57 4.44 7.67 -10.61
N ALA A 58 4.94 7.39 -11.81
CA ALA A 58 5.68 8.37 -12.60
C ALA A 58 4.84 9.59 -12.97
N THR A 59 3.55 9.40 -13.23
CA THR A 59 2.60 10.47 -13.54
C THR A 59 2.17 11.23 -12.29
N LEU A 60 1.81 10.51 -11.22
CA LEU A 60 1.34 11.11 -9.98
C LEU A 60 2.47 11.82 -9.22
N ARG A 61 3.67 11.25 -9.21
CA ARG A 61 4.83 11.76 -8.45
C ARG A 61 4.50 11.99 -6.97
N PRO A 62 4.09 10.95 -6.23
CA PRO A 62 3.74 11.12 -4.83
C PRO A 62 4.98 11.38 -3.97
N ASP A 63 4.81 12.19 -2.91
CA ASP A 63 5.82 12.38 -1.86
C ASP A 63 5.83 11.18 -0.91
N VAL A 64 4.65 10.59 -0.71
CA VAL A 64 4.45 9.44 0.19
C VAL A 64 3.59 8.38 -0.49
N VAL A 65 4.01 7.13 -0.36
CA VAL A 65 3.21 5.96 -0.72
C VAL A 65 2.87 5.18 0.55
N ILE A 66 1.60 4.88 0.75
CA ILE A 66 1.13 3.98 1.82
C ILE A 66 0.56 2.73 1.14
N ASP A 67 1.21 1.60 1.35
CA ASP A 67 0.77 0.32 0.80
C ASP A 67 -0.13 -0.42 1.80
N ALA A 68 -1.44 -0.24 1.62
CA ALA A 68 -2.51 -0.99 2.27
C ALA A 68 -3.23 -1.93 1.27
N ALA A 69 -2.65 -2.12 0.08
CA ALA A 69 -3.21 -2.97 -0.96
C ALA A 69 -2.79 -4.42 -0.75
N ALA A 70 -3.77 -5.30 -0.73
CA ALA A 70 -3.54 -6.73 -0.72
C ALA A 70 -4.75 -7.45 -1.30
N ARG A 71 -4.52 -8.58 -1.95
CA ARG A 71 -5.57 -9.54 -2.21
C ARG A 71 -5.79 -10.36 -0.95
N VAL A 72 -6.96 -10.19 -0.36
CA VAL A 72 -7.32 -10.87 0.88
C VAL A 72 -8.51 -11.79 0.67
N GLY A 73 -8.57 -12.85 1.46
CA GLY A 73 -9.67 -13.81 1.50
C GLY A 73 -9.75 -14.47 2.86
N GLY A 74 -10.86 -15.12 3.13
CA GLY A 74 -10.99 -15.94 4.33
C GLY A 74 -10.05 -17.16 4.32
N ILE A 75 -9.96 -17.87 5.44
CA ILE A 75 -9.10 -19.06 5.62
C ILE A 75 -9.33 -20.08 4.49
N LEU A 76 -10.58 -20.35 4.16
CA LEU A 76 -10.94 -21.32 3.12
C LEU A 76 -10.48 -20.89 1.72
N ALA A 77 -10.58 -19.59 1.40
CA ALA A 77 -10.12 -19.07 0.11
C ALA A 77 -8.59 -19.13 -0.02
N ASN A 78 -7.86 -18.80 1.04
CA ASN A 78 -6.40 -18.92 1.09
C ASN A 78 -5.94 -20.38 0.99
N ASP A 79 -6.65 -21.31 1.63
CA ASP A 79 -6.34 -22.74 1.58
C ASP A 79 -6.60 -23.34 0.20
N SER A 80 -7.69 -22.92 -0.48
CA SER A 80 -8.05 -23.44 -1.79
C SER A 80 -7.25 -22.85 -2.95
N ARG A 81 -6.69 -21.64 -2.80
CA ARG A 81 -5.91 -20.92 -3.84
C ARG A 81 -4.67 -20.23 -3.28
N PRO A 82 -3.79 -20.96 -2.59
CA PRO A 82 -2.65 -20.33 -1.89
C PRO A 82 -1.67 -19.65 -2.84
N VAL A 83 -1.44 -20.23 -4.01
CA VAL A 83 -0.50 -19.70 -5.01
C VAL A 83 -1.00 -18.39 -5.60
N ASP A 84 -2.30 -18.28 -5.89
CA ASP A 84 -2.88 -17.06 -6.46
C ASP A 84 -2.75 -15.88 -5.48
N PHE A 85 -3.11 -16.09 -4.20
CA PHE A 85 -2.99 -15.06 -3.17
C PHE A 85 -1.54 -14.64 -2.94
N LEU A 86 -0.63 -15.61 -2.82
CA LEU A 86 0.79 -15.33 -2.64
C LEU A 86 1.36 -14.55 -3.84
N ASN A 87 1.09 -15.01 -5.04
CA ASN A 87 1.62 -14.43 -6.27
C ASN A 87 1.11 -12.99 -6.47
N ASP A 88 -0.20 -12.75 -6.32
CA ASP A 88 -0.77 -11.41 -6.47
C ASP A 88 -0.21 -10.44 -5.42
N ASN A 89 -0.12 -10.86 -4.16
CA ASN A 89 0.40 -10.02 -3.09
C ASN A 89 1.90 -9.70 -3.26
N LEU A 90 2.70 -10.67 -3.69
CA LEU A 90 4.10 -10.42 -4.00
C LEU A 90 4.27 -9.46 -5.18
N ARG A 91 3.45 -9.59 -6.23
CA ARG A 91 3.47 -8.67 -7.38
C ARG A 91 3.10 -7.24 -6.96
N ILE A 92 2.01 -7.06 -6.22
CA ILE A 92 1.60 -5.76 -5.71
C ILE A 92 2.74 -5.11 -4.93
N GLN A 93 3.31 -5.83 -3.97
CA GLN A 93 4.40 -5.34 -3.14
C GLN A 93 5.62 -4.96 -3.98
N THR A 94 6.13 -5.88 -4.81
CA THR A 94 7.34 -5.64 -5.59
C THR A 94 7.16 -4.52 -6.60
N ASN A 95 6.01 -4.43 -7.27
CA ASN A 95 5.72 -3.37 -8.23
C ASN A 95 5.67 -2.00 -7.56
N LEU A 96 5.03 -1.88 -6.40
CA LEU A 96 4.98 -0.62 -5.65
C LEU A 96 6.35 -0.19 -5.14
N PHE A 97 7.14 -1.11 -4.60
CA PHE A 97 8.51 -0.80 -4.13
C PHE A 97 9.41 -0.35 -5.29
N GLU A 98 9.37 -1.08 -6.41
CA GLU A 98 10.14 -0.73 -7.59
C GLU A 98 9.73 0.62 -8.17
N ALA A 99 8.42 0.86 -8.33
CA ALA A 99 7.91 2.11 -8.84
C ALA A 99 8.21 3.29 -7.91
N ALA A 100 8.07 3.12 -6.60
CA ALA A 100 8.41 4.15 -5.62
C ALA A 100 9.90 4.51 -5.68
N HIS A 101 10.78 3.50 -5.78
CA HIS A 101 12.22 3.74 -5.92
C HIS A 101 12.56 4.45 -7.24
N ALA A 102 12.02 3.98 -8.36
CA ALA A 102 12.31 4.52 -9.68
C ALA A 102 11.78 5.95 -9.90
N THR A 103 10.78 6.37 -9.13
CA THR A 103 10.16 7.70 -9.21
C THR A 103 10.56 8.63 -8.07
N ASP A 104 11.58 8.25 -7.30
CA ASP A 104 12.13 9.04 -6.18
C ASP A 104 11.08 9.41 -5.13
N VAL A 105 10.21 8.46 -4.77
CA VAL A 105 9.27 8.62 -3.67
C VAL A 105 10.03 8.79 -2.35
N ASP A 106 9.75 9.86 -1.64
CA ASP A 106 10.48 10.25 -0.43
C ASP A 106 10.26 9.28 0.73
N ARG A 107 9.01 8.79 0.87
CA ARG A 107 8.62 7.86 1.95
C ARG A 107 7.67 6.79 1.47
N LEU A 108 7.96 5.56 1.88
CA LEU A 108 7.07 4.42 1.65
C LEU A 108 6.76 3.74 2.99
N LEU A 109 5.46 3.61 3.29
CA LEU A 109 4.95 2.85 4.42
C LEU A 109 4.28 1.57 3.91
N PHE A 110 4.89 0.43 4.21
CA PHE A 110 4.33 -0.88 3.92
C PHE A 110 3.65 -1.47 5.16
N LEU A 111 2.39 -1.86 5.02
CA LEU A 111 1.65 -2.51 6.09
C LEU A 111 1.90 -4.02 6.05
N GLY A 112 2.72 -4.49 6.99
CA GLY A 112 2.98 -5.91 7.16
C GLY A 112 1.86 -6.64 7.91
N SER A 113 2.11 -7.89 8.25
CA SER A 113 1.16 -8.73 8.98
C SER A 113 1.85 -9.45 10.13
N SER A 114 1.16 -9.59 11.27
CA SER A 114 1.61 -10.44 12.37
C SER A 114 1.65 -11.92 11.99
N CYS A 115 0.98 -12.31 10.92
CA CYS A 115 0.98 -13.69 10.40
C CYS A 115 2.34 -14.14 9.82
N ILE A 116 3.31 -13.24 9.68
CA ILE A 116 4.69 -13.60 9.31
C ILE A 116 5.43 -14.34 10.43
N TYR A 117 4.98 -14.20 11.67
CA TYR A 117 5.62 -14.85 12.80
C TYR A 117 5.13 -16.30 12.99
N PRO A 118 6.01 -17.22 13.42
CA PRO A 118 5.60 -18.58 13.72
C PRO A 118 4.54 -18.64 14.81
N LYS A 119 3.66 -19.66 14.77
CA LYS A 119 2.60 -19.86 15.77
C LYS A 119 3.10 -19.84 17.22
N LEU A 120 4.31 -20.36 17.43
CA LEU A 120 4.94 -20.48 18.75
C LEU A 120 6.11 -19.48 18.92
N ALA A 121 6.06 -18.35 18.24
CA ALA A 121 7.07 -17.30 18.43
C ALA A 121 7.11 -16.83 19.89
N PRO A 122 8.30 -16.53 20.43
CA PRO A 122 8.42 -15.94 21.76
C PRO A 122 7.63 -14.61 21.85
N GLN A 123 7.02 -14.38 23.00
CA GLN A 123 6.27 -13.15 23.26
C GLN A 123 7.07 -12.21 24.20
N PRO A 124 6.93 -10.88 24.04
CA PRO A 124 6.17 -10.17 22.99
C PRO A 124 6.84 -10.24 21.62
N ILE A 125 6.01 -10.18 20.58
CA ILE A 125 6.48 -10.12 19.18
C ILE A 125 6.97 -8.70 18.88
#